data_c8d5bba38f84e54e66e360f86165bcca
#
_entry.id   c8d5bba38f84e54e66e360f86165bcca
#
_cell.length_a   1.000
_cell.length_b   1.000
_cell.length_c   1.000
_cell.angle_alpha   90.00
_cell.angle_beta   90.00
_cell.angle_gamma   90.00
#
_symmetry.space_group_name_H-M   'P 1'
#
loop_
_entity.id
_entity.type
_entity.pdbx_description
1 polymer ?
#
loop_
_entity_poly.entity_id
_entity_poly.type
_entity_poly.pdbx_seq_one_letter_code
_entity_poly.pdbx_strand_id
1 'polypeptide(L)'
;MSQASLSEENAALKALLAQTQAALVEHQAALAQSEEARRRLEAIVSDLRRDKFGAKSEKLSPEQFNLPLEDIEIAQGILDAAQERAEAVIKGKRQDPNGPRRNRGHLPAHLPRVEQVIEPESTMCPCGCGQMARIGEDTSERLDRVPAQLRVLVTRRPKYACRRCSGAVVQAHAPERVVPSGLPTEALIAQIIVAKFGDHLPFYRQAEIFKRQGIHIDRASLGNWTGRGCFHLQPIGEHMGKHLASADRLFMDETTAPVLDPGRRQTKKGYFWAIASDDRGHGGADPPIVLFKYAPGRSGSFAEEFLTGFRGRLLQCDGYDGYDRLTHIQRPEGPWVLVHCWSHLRRRFVKQMRNTKSP
;
A
#
# COMPACT_ATOMS: atom_id res chain seq x y z
N MET A 1 36.90 -24.02 -41.83
CA MET A 1 35.56 -24.44 -41.37
C MET A 1 35.05 -25.47 -42.36
N SER A 2 34.75 -26.69 -41.89
CA SER A 2 34.32 -27.77 -42.78
C SER A 2 32.83 -27.63 -43.16
N GLN A 3 32.45 -28.07 -44.35
CA GLN A 3 31.04 -28.06 -44.83
C GLN A 3 30.07 -28.77 -43.86
N ALA A 4 30.54 -29.71 -43.06
CA ALA A 4 29.78 -30.41 -42.03
C ALA A 4 29.34 -29.47 -40.86
N SER A 5 30.26 -28.59 -40.40
CA SER A 5 30.00 -27.59 -39.35
C SER A 5 28.93 -26.57 -39.74
N LEU A 6 28.93 -26.10 -40.98
CA LEU A 6 27.88 -25.19 -41.51
C LEU A 6 26.52 -25.85 -41.66
N SER A 7 26.46 -27.15 -41.94
CA SER A 7 25.21 -27.91 -42.02
C SER A 7 24.55 -28.07 -40.64
N GLU A 8 25.35 -28.33 -39.60
CA GLU A 8 24.90 -28.48 -38.21
C GLU A 8 24.40 -27.12 -37.65
N GLU A 9 25.14 -26.03 -37.93
CA GLU A 9 24.69 -24.67 -37.54
C GLU A 9 23.39 -24.28 -38.22
N ASN A 10 23.22 -24.58 -39.50
CA ASN A 10 21.96 -24.33 -40.22
C ASN A 10 20.78 -25.15 -39.67
N ALA A 11 21.00 -26.37 -39.26
CA ALA A 11 19.99 -27.20 -38.64
C ALA A 11 19.57 -26.65 -37.27
N ALA A 12 20.53 -26.23 -36.46
CA ALA A 12 20.29 -25.60 -35.16
C ALA A 12 19.53 -24.28 -35.28
N LEU A 13 19.91 -23.42 -36.24
CA LEU A 13 19.22 -22.16 -36.50
C LEU A 13 17.77 -22.36 -36.99
N LYS A 14 17.52 -23.38 -37.86
CA LYS A 14 16.18 -23.73 -38.28
C LYS A 14 15.31 -24.25 -37.14
N ALA A 15 15.86 -25.04 -36.24
CA ALA A 15 15.15 -25.51 -35.05
C ALA A 15 14.80 -24.34 -34.09
N LEU A 16 15.74 -23.42 -33.87
CA LEU A 16 15.52 -22.23 -33.07
C LEU A 16 14.45 -21.30 -33.70
N LEU A 17 14.47 -21.16 -35.01
CA LEU A 17 13.49 -20.36 -35.75
C LEU A 17 12.08 -20.96 -35.65
N ALA A 18 11.95 -22.29 -35.78
CA ALA A 18 10.69 -22.97 -35.58
C ALA A 18 10.16 -22.83 -34.14
N GLN A 19 11.04 -22.94 -33.14
CA GLN A 19 10.67 -22.76 -31.75
C GLN A 19 10.22 -21.32 -31.43
N THR A 20 10.93 -20.32 -31.98
CA THR A 20 10.54 -18.91 -31.81
C THR A 20 9.24 -18.58 -32.53
N GLN A 21 8.99 -19.15 -33.72
CA GLN A 21 7.71 -18.99 -34.42
C GLN A 21 6.56 -19.62 -33.66
N ALA A 22 6.72 -20.81 -33.10
CA ALA A 22 5.69 -21.45 -32.27
C ALA A 22 5.37 -20.62 -31.02
N ALA A 23 6.39 -20.12 -30.33
CA ALA A 23 6.20 -19.24 -29.17
C ALA A 23 5.52 -17.93 -29.56
N LEU A 24 5.80 -17.38 -30.74
CA LEU A 24 5.17 -16.16 -31.25
C LEU A 24 3.66 -16.36 -31.51
N VAL A 25 3.29 -17.48 -32.10
CA VAL A 25 1.88 -17.86 -32.34
C VAL A 25 1.14 -18.04 -31.01
N GLU A 26 1.73 -18.70 -30.03
CA GLU A 26 1.15 -18.87 -28.70
C GLU A 26 0.95 -17.52 -27.97
N HIS A 27 1.93 -16.64 -28.06
CA HIS A 27 1.82 -15.29 -27.51
C HIS A 27 0.78 -14.43 -28.21
N GLN A 28 0.64 -14.55 -29.54
CA GLN A 28 -0.40 -13.84 -30.28
C GLN A 28 -1.80 -14.32 -29.91
N ALA A 29 -1.98 -15.64 -29.71
CA ALA A 29 -3.25 -16.19 -29.27
C ALA A 29 -3.61 -15.73 -27.85
N ALA A 30 -2.66 -15.72 -26.93
CA ALA A 30 -2.85 -15.21 -25.56
C ALA A 30 -3.17 -13.71 -25.54
N LEU A 31 -2.54 -12.93 -26.41
CA LEU A 31 -2.81 -11.50 -26.56
C LEU A 31 -4.24 -11.27 -27.08
N ALA A 32 -4.67 -12.00 -28.10
CA ALA A 32 -6.00 -11.90 -28.66
C ALA A 32 -7.09 -12.25 -27.63
N GLN A 33 -6.88 -13.29 -26.82
CA GLN A 33 -7.79 -13.63 -25.71
C GLN A 33 -7.86 -12.54 -24.64
N SER A 34 -6.72 -11.96 -24.31
CA SER A 34 -6.65 -10.85 -23.34
C SER A 34 -7.36 -9.59 -23.85
N GLU A 35 -7.19 -9.26 -25.12
CA GLU A 35 -7.87 -8.12 -25.73
C GLU A 35 -9.39 -8.34 -25.84
N GLU A 36 -9.83 -9.55 -26.12
CA GLU A 36 -11.26 -9.87 -26.16
C GLU A 36 -11.89 -9.79 -24.75
N ALA A 37 -11.21 -10.31 -23.74
CA ALA A 37 -11.65 -10.18 -22.35
C ALA A 37 -11.73 -8.71 -21.91
N ARG A 38 -10.76 -7.88 -22.32
CA ARG A 38 -10.76 -6.43 -22.07
C ARG A 38 -11.96 -5.74 -22.74
N ARG A 39 -12.23 -6.04 -24.02
CA ARG A 39 -13.38 -5.47 -24.75
C ARG A 39 -14.72 -5.82 -24.11
N ARG A 40 -14.87 -7.07 -23.64
CA ARG A 40 -16.08 -7.50 -22.93
C ARG A 40 -16.28 -6.74 -21.62
N LEU A 41 -15.21 -6.54 -20.85
CA LEU A 41 -15.27 -5.79 -19.60
C LEU A 41 -15.49 -4.28 -19.84
N GLU A 42 -14.88 -3.69 -20.86
CA GLU A 42 -15.15 -2.31 -21.28
C GLU A 42 -16.63 -2.12 -21.70
N ALA A 43 -17.21 -3.08 -22.39
CA ALA A 43 -18.63 -3.07 -22.75
C ALA A 43 -19.52 -3.14 -21.49
N ILE A 44 -19.24 -4.04 -20.55
CA ILE A 44 -19.98 -4.16 -19.28
C ILE A 44 -19.86 -2.87 -18.46
N VAL A 45 -18.67 -2.27 -18.36
CA VAL A 45 -18.45 -0.99 -17.67
C VAL A 45 -19.20 0.15 -18.38
N SER A 46 -19.23 0.15 -19.71
CA SER A 46 -19.98 1.14 -20.50
C SER A 46 -21.49 1.00 -20.28
N ASP A 47 -22.01 -0.22 -20.26
CA ASP A 47 -23.43 -0.51 -20.02
C ASP A 47 -23.83 -0.14 -18.59
N LEU A 48 -23.03 -0.50 -17.59
CA LEU A 48 -23.24 -0.11 -16.21
C LEU A 48 -23.17 1.42 -16.01
N ARG A 49 -22.28 2.11 -16.73
CA ARG A 49 -22.24 3.58 -16.73
C ARG A 49 -23.48 4.18 -17.38
N ARG A 50 -23.96 3.62 -18.48
CA ARG A 50 -25.16 4.09 -19.18
C ARG A 50 -26.42 3.87 -18.34
N ASP A 51 -26.53 2.72 -17.66
CA ASP A 51 -27.66 2.43 -16.76
C ASP A 51 -27.66 3.33 -15.52
N LYS A 52 -26.48 3.74 -15.05
CA LYS A 52 -26.30 4.55 -13.85
C LYS A 52 -26.35 6.07 -14.14
N PHE A 53 -25.86 6.52 -15.29
CA PHE A 53 -25.75 7.94 -15.67
C PHE A 53 -26.59 8.32 -16.87
N GLY A 54 -27.38 7.40 -17.43
CA GLY A 54 -28.33 7.70 -18.49
C GLY A 54 -29.45 8.64 -18.04
N ALA A 55 -29.87 9.55 -18.88
CA ALA A 55 -30.63 10.78 -18.65
C ALA A 55 -32.01 10.66 -17.97
N LYS A 56 -32.30 9.67 -17.14
CA LYS A 56 -33.63 9.42 -16.56
C LYS A 56 -33.74 9.37 -15.03
N SER A 57 -32.70 9.61 -14.24
CA SER A 57 -32.88 9.66 -12.77
C SER A 57 -31.81 10.46 -12.05
N GLU A 58 -32.13 11.68 -11.63
CA GLU A 58 -31.35 12.46 -10.65
C GLU A 58 -31.56 12.00 -9.20
N LYS A 59 -32.28 10.91 -8.97
CA LYS A 59 -32.55 10.37 -7.62
C LYS A 59 -31.89 9.00 -7.45
N LEU A 60 -30.57 9.00 -7.26
CA LEU A 60 -29.83 7.83 -6.79
C LEU A 60 -30.09 7.63 -5.29
N SER A 61 -30.57 6.45 -4.89
CA SER A 61 -30.64 6.10 -3.48
C SER A 61 -29.22 5.88 -2.92
N PRO A 62 -28.94 6.26 -1.66
CA PRO A 62 -27.61 6.06 -1.05
C PRO A 62 -27.09 4.63 -1.09
N GLU A 63 -27.98 3.64 -1.23
CA GLU A 63 -27.63 2.22 -1.29
C GLU A 63 -27.16 1.75 -2.66
N GLN A 64 -27.46 2.49 -3.74
CA GLN A 64 -26.96 2.21 -5.10
C GLN A 64 -25.50 2.69 -5.30
N PHE A 65 -24.99 3.51 -4.37
CA PHE A 65 -23.64 4.07 -4.50
C PHE A 65 -22.52 3.11 -4.13
N ASN A 66 -22.73 2.15 -3.24
CA ASN A 66 -21.66 1.39 -2.62
C ASN A 66 -21.37 0.02 -3.28
N LEU A 67 -22.38 -0.68 -3.81
CA LEU A 67 -22.20 -2.05 -4.32
C LEU A 67 -21.56 -2.17 -5.72
N PRO A 68 -21.92 -1.35 -6.71
CA PRO A 68 -21.32 -1.46 -8.05
C PRO A 68 -19.92 -0.83 -8.17
N LEU A 69 -19.55 0.10 -7.29
CA LEU A 69 -18.23 0.73 -7.32
C LEU A 69 -17.14 -0.22 -6.79
N GLU A 70 -17.42 -0.99 -5.76
CA GLU A 70 -16.47 -2.00 -5.24
C GLU A 70 -16.22 -3.11 -6.27
N ASP A 71 -17.27 -3.61 -6.93
CA ASP A 71 -17.13 -4.64 -7.97
C ASP A 71 -16.38 -4.11 -9.20
N ILE A 72 -16.57 -2.85 -9.56
CA ILE A 72 -15.85 -2.18 -10.66
C ILE A 72 -14.38 -1.94 -10.28
N GLU A 73 -14.10 -1.52 -9.05
CA GLU A 73 -12.71 -1.34 -8.57
C GLU A 73 -11.97 -2.68 -8.45
N ILE A 74 -12.65 -3.73 -8.03
CA ILE A 74 -12.10 -5.09 -7.99
C ILE A 74 -11.82 -5.59 -9.42
N ALA A 75 -12.75 -5.42 -10.35
CA ALA A 75 -12.60 -5.82 -11.75
C ALA A 75 -11.47 -5.02 -12.42
N GLN A 76 -11.38 -3.72 -12.19
CA GLN A 76 -10.29 -2.88 -12.66
C GLN A 76 -8.93 -3.29 -12.09
N GLY A 77 -8.87 -3.59 -10.78
CA GLY A 77 -7.65 -4.09 -10.13
C GLY A 77 -7.17 -5.44 -10.69
N ILE A 78 -8.08 -6.32 -11.05
CA ILE A 78 -7.78 -7.61 -11.71
C ILE A 78 -7.24 -7.40 -13.12
N LEU A 79 -7.83 -6.48 -13.89
CA LEU A 79 -7.39 -6.10 -15.23
C LEU A 79 -6.00 -5.48 -15.24
N ASP A 80 -5.77 -4.51 -14.36
CA ASP A 80 -4.47 -3.84 -14.21
C ASP A 80 -3.38 -4.83 -13.82
N ALA A 81 -3.68 -5.77 -12.92
CA ALA A 81 -2.76 -6.83 -12.53
C ALA A 81 -2.49 -7.84 -13.65
N ALA A 82 -3.47 -8.13 -14.51
CA ALA A 82 -3.29 -8.99 -15.67
C ALA A 82 -2.46 -8.29 -16.75
N GLN A 83 -2.72 -7.02 -17.01
CA GLN A 83 -1.97 -6.20 -17.96
C GLN A 83 -0.49 -6.05 -17.53
N GLU A 84 -0.21 -5.81 -16.25
CA GLU A 84 1.17 -5.74 -15.75
C GLU A 84 1.92 -7.05 -15.88
N ARG A 85 1.24 -8.19 -15.67
CA ARG A 85 1.86 -9.51 -15.87
C ARG A 85 2.19 -9.76 -17.34
N ALA A 86 1.27 -9.41 -18.24
CA ALA A 86 1.49 -9.50 -19.69
C ALA A 86 2.65 -8.59 -20.11
N GLU A 87 2.69 -7.35 -19.61
CA GLU A 87 3.79 -6.42 -19.86
C GLU A 87 5.12 -6.89 -19.25
N ALA A 88 5.11 -7.51 -18.07
CA ALA A 88 6.31 -8.05 -17.44
C ALA A 88 6.89 -9.24 -18.22
N VAL A 89 6.04 -10.09 -18.77
CA VAL A 89 6.46 -11.20 -19.65
C VAL A 89 7.03 -10.68 -20.96
N ILE A 90 6.41 -9.65 -21.55
CA ILE A 90 6.88 -9.00 -22.78
C ILE A 90 8.19 -8.23 -22.54
N LYS A 91 8.29 -7.50 -21.43
CA LYS A 91 9.48 -6.72 -21.04
C LYS A 91 10.64 -7.58 -20.53
N GLY A 92 10.38 -8.78 -19.98
CA GLY A 92 11.41 -9.71 -19.53
C GLY A 92 12.33 -10.25 -20.62
N LYS A 93 11.96 -10.07 -21.92
CA LYS A 93 12.75 -10.45 -23.09
C LYS A 93 13.33 -9.29 -23.90
N ARG A 94 13.00 -8.04 -23.57
CA ARG A 94 13.61 -6.86 -24.19
C ARG A 94 14.08 -5.92 -23.09
N GLN A 95 15.38 -5.99 -22.76
CA GLN A 95 16.03 -4.82 -22.20
C GLN A 95 16.06 -3.78 -23.34
N ASP A 96 15.13 -2.83 -23.27
CA ASP A 96 15.19 -1.64 -24.10
C ASP A 96 16.37 -0.80 -23.59
N PRO A 97 17.47 -0.64 -24.33
CA PRO A 97 18.62 0.14 -23.89
C PRO A 97 18.26 1.63 -23.70
N ASN A 98 17.10 2.08 -24.21
CA ASN A 98 16.58 3.44 -24.08
C ASN A 98 15.31 3.51 -23.21
N GLY A 99 14.88 2.41 -22.54
CA GLY A 99 13.79 2.47 -21.58
C GLY A 99 14.08 3.45 -20.47
N PRO A 100 13.07 4.15 -19.89
CA PRO A 100 13.30 5.10 -18.81
C PRO A 100 14.00 4.35 -17.68
N ARG A 101 15.27 4.66 -17.47
CA ARG A 101 16.09 4.07 -16.41
C ARG A 101 15.36 4.33 -15.09
N ARG A 102 15.07 3.26 -14.36
CA ARG A 102 14.64 3.40 -12.96
C ARG A 102 15.62 4.36 -12.30
N ASN A 103 15.11 5.39 -11.61
CA ASN A 103 15.94 6.36 -10.88
C ASN A 103 16.73 5.66 -9.75
N ARG A 104 17.63 4.75 -10.11
CA ARG A 104 18.57 4.13 -9.18
C ARG A 104 19.75 5.08 -9.05
N GLY A 105 19.63 6.03 -8.13
CA GLY A 105 20.75 6.84 -7.69
C GLY A 105 20.77 8.31 -8.14
N HIS A 106 20.06 8.73 -9.18
CA HIS A 106 20.05 10.13 -9.59
C HIS A 106 18.63 10.68 -9.65
N LEU A 107 18.37 11.69 -8.81
CA LEU A 107 17.12 12.42 -8.84
C LEU A 107 17.10 13.45 -9.99
N PRO A 108 15.92 13.75 -10.59
CA PRO A 108 15.80 14.66 -11.72
C PRO A 108 16.47 16.03 -11.46
N ALA A 109 17.26 16.51 -12.43
CA ALA A 109 18.02 17.76 -12.28
C ALA A 109 17.13 19.01 -12.16
N HIS A 110 15.89 18.97 -12.70
CA HIS A 110 14.96 20.10 -12.67
C HIS A 110 14.33 20.35 -11.29
N LEU A 111 14.45 19.42 -10.34
CA LEU A 111 13.90 19.62 -8.99
C LEU A 111 14.81 20.57 -8.18
N PRO A 112 14.26 21.51 -7.41
CA PRO A 112 15.04 22.36 -6.53
C PRO A 112 15.78 21.51 -5.48
N ARG A 113 17.05 21.84 -5.23
CA ARG A 113 17.89 21.21 -4.22
C ARG A 113 17.96 22.12 -3.00
N VAL A 114 17.59 21.56 -1.85
CA VAL A 114 17.78 22.19 -0.55
C VAL A 114 18.95 21.51 0.13
N GLU A 115 20.03 22.22 0.33
CA GLU A 115 21.25 21.69 0.94
C GLU A 115 21.16 21.78 2.46
N GLN A 116 21.53 20.71 3.13
CA GLN A 116 21.69 20.63 4.57
C GLN A 116 23.09 20.14 4.86
N VAL A 117 23.93 21.01 5.44
CA VAL A 117 25.27 20.65 5.86
C VAL A 117 25.21 20.19 7.32
N ILE A 118 25.73 19.00 7.60
CA ILE A 118 25.81 18.42 8.94
C ILE A 118 27.28 18.36 9.33
N GLU A 119 27.67 19.29 10.17
CA GLU A 119 29.02 19.35 10.70
C GLU A 119 29.19 18.41 11.89
N PRO A 120 30.43 17.87 12.13
CA PRO A 120 30.72 17.13 13.36
C PRO A 120 30.69 18.07 14.57
N GLU A 121 30.41 17.52 15.75
CA GLU A 121 30.33 18.28 17.03
C GLU A 121 31.62 19.05 17.33
N SER A 122 32.78 18.53 16.90
CA SER A 122 34.07 19.18 17.03
C SER A 122 34.97 18.88 15.81
N THR A 123 35.62 19.92 15.32
CA THR A 123 36.66 19.81 14.30
C THR A 123 38.08 19.86 14.91
N MET A 124 38.19 19.79 16.24
CA MET A 124 39.48 19.69 16.92
C MET A 124 40.03 18.26 16.83
N CYS A 125 41.32 18.13 16.56
CA CYS A 125 41.94 16.81 16.53
C CYS A 125 41.98 16.17 17.94
N PRO A 126 41.51 14.90 18.08
CA PRO A 126 41.56 14.18 19.37
C PRO A 126 42.99 14.06 19.93
N CYS A 127 44.04 14.20 19.15
CA CYS A 127 45.41 14.21 19.59
C CYS A 127 45.85 15.56 20.19
N GLY A 128 45.01 16.61 20.19
CA GLY A 128 45.34 17.94 20.68
C GLY A 128 46.19 18.81 19.75
N CYS A 129 46.49 18.35 18.52
CA CYS A 129 47.36 19.10 17.59
C CYS A 129 46.73 20.37 16.98
N GLY A 130 45.42 20.63 17.21
CA GLY A 130 44.70 21.79 16.72
C GLY A 130 43.55 21.44 15.79
N GLN A 131 43.06 22.42 15.05
CA GLN A 131 41.95 22.27 14.12
C GLN A 131 42.27 21.41 12.91
N MET A 132 41.38 20.48 12.56
CA MET A 132 41.52 19.61 11.39
C MET A 132 41.11 20.33 10.11
N ALA A 133 41.72 19.95 8.99
CA ALA A 133 41.37 20.48 7.68
C ALA A 133 40.25 19.60 7.04
N ARG A 134 39.29 20.24 6.39
CA ARG A 134 38.32 19.55 5.56
C ARG A 134 39.00 18.88 4.39
N ILE A 135 38.83 17.58 4.21
CA ILE A 135 39.42 16.77 3.16
C ILE A 135 38.39 16.26 2.12
N GLY A 136 37.14 16.41 2.40
CA GLY A 136 36.05 15.99 1.51
C GLY A 136 34.72 16.03 2.22
N GLU A 137 33.69 15.54 1.55
CA GLU A 137 32.33 15.39 2.10
C GLU A 137 31.67 14.15 1.51
N ASP A 138 30.79 13.52 2.27
CA ASP A 138 29.82 12.56 1.74
C ASP A 138 28.53 13.31 1.46
N THR A 139 28.06 13.21 0.22
CA THR A 139 26.80 13.83 -0.21
C THR A 139 25.77 12.74 -0.44
N SER A 140 24.56 12.93 0.08
CA SER A 140 23.43 12.05 -0.19
C SER A 140 22.21 12.86 -0.59
N GLU A 141 21.52 12.40 -1.63
CA GLU A 141 20.30 13.03 -2.11
C GLU A 141 19.08 12.22 -1.70
N ARG A 142 18.04 12.89 -1.20
CA ARG A 142 16.76 12.32 -0.85
C ARG A 142 15.63 13.14 -1.46
N LEU A 143 14.61 12.44 -1.99
CA LEU A 143 13.40 13.12 -2.47
C LEU A 143 12.57 13.57 -1.27
N ASP A 144 12.32 14.86 -1.18
CA ASP A 144 11.50 15.49 -0.17
C ASP A 144 10.25 16.13 -0.79
N ARG A 145 9.24 16.40 0.03
CA ARG A 145 8.01 17.06 -0.37
C ARG A 145 7.59 18.12 0.65
N VAL A 146 7.45 19.36 0.17
CA VAL A 146 6.62 20.39 0.82
C VAL A 146 5.21 20.27 0.24
N PRO A 147 4.13 20.56 0.96
CA PRO A 147 2.79 20.53 0.40
C PRO A 147 2.73 21.21 -0.97
N ALA A 148 2.26 20.45 -1.98
CA ALA A 148 2.19 20.85 -3.40
C ALA A 148 3.54 21.02 -4.14
N GLN A 149 4.69 20.78 -3.53
CA GLN A 149 5.99 20.87 -4.21
C GLN A 149 6.89 19.68 -3.88
N LEU A 150 7.45 19.04 -4.93
CA LEU A 150 8.53 18.07 -4.78
C LEU A 150 9.88 18.80 -4.82
N ARG A 151 10.78 18.40 -3.93
CA ARG A 151 12.14 18.91 -3.84
C ARG A 151 13.13 17.81 -3.52
N VAL A 152 14.41 18.02 -3.80
CA VAL A 152 15.49 17.11 -3.42
C VAL A 152 16.16 17.67 -2.17
N LEU A 153 16.17 16.86 -1.09
CA LEU A 153 16.96 17.17 0.10
C LEU A 153 18.37 16.59 -0.09
N VAL A 154 19.36 17.48 -0.25
CA VAL A 154 20.77 17.11 -0.39
C VAL A 154 21.45 17.23 0.97
N THR A 155 21.86 16.11 1.55
CA THR A 155 22.59 16.09 2.82
C THR A 155 24.08 15.94 2.52
N ARG A 156 24.87 16.94 2.89
CA ARG A 156 26.34 16.95 2.77
C ARG A 156 26.95 16.74 4.15
N ARG A 157 27.84 15.78 4.27
CA ARG A 157 28.58 15.48 5.50
C ARG A 157 30.08 15.64 5.24
N PRO A 158 30.67 16.81 5.55
CA PRO A 158 32.12 17.04 5.37
C PRO A 158 32.96 16.05 6.18
N LYS A 159 34.08 15.67 5.61
CA LYS A 159 35.11 14.86 6.25
C LYS A 159 36.31 15.75 6.58
N TYR A 160 36.76 15.70 7.81
CA TYR A 160 37.90 16.47 8.27
C TYR A 160 39.06 15.53 8.66
N ALA A 161 40.26 15.85 8.22
CA ALA A 161 41.46 15.13 8.57
C ALA A 161 42.48 16.04 9.24
N CYS A 162 43.18 15.49 10.21
CA CYS A 162 44.29 16.19 10.84
C CYS A 162 45.53 16.14 9.90
N ARG A 163 46.01 17.28 9.44
CA ARG A 163 47.22 17.36 8.60
C ARG A 163 48.53 17.12 9.36
N ARG A 164 48.49 17.16 10.71
CA ARG A 164 49.68 17.00 11.55
C ARG A 164 49.95 15.57 11.97
N CYS A 165 48.88 14.80 12.31
CA CYS A 165 49.03 13.44 12.83
C CYS A 165 48.67 12.34 11.81
N SER A 166 48.16 12.68 10.61
CA SER A 166 47.80 11.74 9.53
C SER A 166 46.85 10.59 9.89
N GLY A 167 46.34 10.53 11.13
CA GLY A 167 45.60 9.36 11.63
C GLY A 167 44.13 9.56 11.94
N ALA A 168 43.67 10.79 12.21
CA ALA A 168 42.29 11.06 12.62
C ALA A 168 41.48 11.63 11.45
N VAL A 169 40.39 10.97 11.14
CA VAL A 169 39.32 11.47 10.26
C VAL A 169 38.04 11.58 11.05
N VAL A 170 37.39 12.73 11.03
CA VAL A 170 36.11 12.99 11.70
C VAL A 170 35.06 13.38 10.67
N GLN A 171 33.90 12.80 10.82
CA GLN A 171 32.72 13.09 10.02
C GLN A 171 31.48 12.97 10.90
N ALA A 172 30.45 13.78 10.68
CA ALA A 172 29.17 13.63 11.34
C ALA A 172 28.53 12.27 11.05
N HIS A 173 27.83 11.69 12.03
CA HIS A 173 27.04 10.49 11.80
C HIS A 173 25.96 10.72 10.74
N ALA A 174 25.66 9.70 9.96
CA ALA A 174 24.53 9.78 9.05
C ALA A 174 23.22 9.84 9.84
N PRO A 175 22.28 10.74 9.48
CA PRO A 175 20.97 10.75 10.12
C PRO A 175 20.25 9.42 9.88
N GLU A 176 19.55 8.95 10.90
CA GLU A 176 18.69 7.78 10.77
C GLU A 176 17.55 8.06 9.79
N ARG A 177 17.11 7.01 9.10
CA ARG A 177 16.07 7.09 8.07
C ARG A 177 15.11 5.93 8.21
N VAL A 178 13.83 6.20 8.04
CA VAL A 178 12.78 5.15 8.00
C VAL A 178 13.06 4.12 6.89
N VAL A 179 13.59 4.57 5.75
CA VAL A 179 14.05 3.68 4.67
C VAL A 179 15.57 3.81 4.56
N PRO A 180 16.37 2.86 5.10
CA PRO A 180 17.83 2.90 5.00
C PRO A 180 18.27 2.99 3.54
N SER A 181 19.17 3.93 3.24
CA SER A 181 19.67 4.21 1.88
C SER A 181 18.57 4.51 0.84
N GLY A 182 17.36 4.82 1.30
CA GLY A 182 16.20 5.06 0.45
C GLY A 182 16.13 6.49 -0.11
N LEU A 183 15.35 6.63 -1.19
CA LEU A 183 15.06 7.92 -1.82
C LEU A 183 14.12 8.82 -1.01
N PRO A 184 13.07 8.29 -0.29
CA PRO A 184 12.08 9.15 0.33
C PRO A 184 12.61 9.78 1.62
N THR A 185 12.17 11.00 1.87
CA THR A 185 12.20 11.57 3.23
C THR A 185 11.02 11.06 4.03
N GLU A 186 11.07 11.24 5.35
CA GLU A 186 9.96 10.90 6.26
C GLU A 186 8.69 11.69 5.89
N ALA A 187 8.84 12.95 5.46
CA ALA A 187 7.74 13.80 4.99
C ALA A 187 7.07 13.22 3.74
N LEU A 188 7.84 12.69 2.78
CA LEU A 188 7.27 12.03 1.60
C LEU A 188 6.54 10.74 1.98
N ILE A 189 7.10 9.94 2.89
CA ILE A 189 6.44 8.71 3.38
C ILE A 189 5.12 9.05 4.06
N ALA A 190 5.11 10.05 4.96
CA ALA A 190 3.89 10.52 5.63
C ALA A 190 2.82 10.96 4.62
N GLN A 191 3.22 11.71 3.59
CA GLN A 191 2.30 12.13 2.52
C GLN A 191 1.71 10.94 1.75
N ILE A 192 2.51 9.91 1.44
CA ILE A 192 2.03 8.70 0.76
C ILE A 192 1.01 7.97 1.62
N ILE A 193 1.25 7.87 2.94
CA ILE A 193 0.35 7.25 3.90
C ILE A 193 -0.96 8.03 4.01
N VAL A 194 -0.90 9.35 4.18
CA VAL A 194 -2.10 10.21 4.27
C VAL A 194 -2.90 10.13 2.97
N ALA A 195 -2.25 10.25 1.81
CA ALA A 195 -2.91 10.14 0.52
C ALA A 195 -3.58 8.76 0.34
N LYS A 196 -2.97 7.68 0.84
CA LYS A 196 -3.54 6.32 0.75
C LYS A 196 -4.73 6.10 1.67
N PHE A 197 -4.61 6.47 2.94
CA PHE A 197 -5.56 6.09 3.98
C PHE A 197 -6.50 7.23 4.38
N GLY A 198 -6.07 8.49 4.25
CA GLY A 198 -6.90 9.66 4.52
C GLY A 198 -7.66 10.14 3.27
N ASP A 199 -6.97 10.20 2.12
CA ASP A 199 -7.54 10.73 0.88
C ASP A 199 -8.04 9.62 -0.06
N HIS A 200 -8.00 8.34 0.36
CA HIS A 200 -8.41 7.17 -0.43
C HIS A 200 -7.76 7.07 -1.81
N LEU A 201 -6.51 7.54 -1.94
CA LEU A 201 -5.77 7.56 -3.19
C LEU A 201 -4.91 6.29 -3.35
N PRO A 202 -5.27 5.34 -4.22
CA PRO A 202 -4.52 4.10 -4.38
C PRO A 202 -3.08 4.36 -4.84
N PHE A 203 -2.15 3.44 -4.54
CA PHE A 203 -0.74 3.58 -4.92
C PHE A 203 -0.53 3.74 -6.43
N TYR A 204 -1.33 3.09 -7.26
CA TYR A 204 -1.21 3.24 -8.71
C TYR A 204 -1.52 4.67 -9.18
N ARG A 205 -2.52 5.33 -8.57
CA ARG A 205 -2.83 6.75 -8.86
C ARG A 205 -1.73 7.67 -8.34
N GLN A 206 -1.19 7.39 -7.17
CA GLN A 206 -0.05 8.14 -6.64
C GLN A 206 1.18 8.01 -7.55
N ALA A 207 1.48 6.79 -8.03
CA ALA A 207 2.56 6.56 -8.99
C ALA A 207 2.37 7.35 -10.29
N GLU A 208 1.15 7.40 -10.84
CA GLU A 208 0.83 8.21 -12.02
C GLU A 208 0.93 9.73 -11.75
N ILE A 209 0.61 10.19 -10.53
CA ILE A 209 0.81 11.59 -10.14
C ILE A 209 2.30 11.93 -10.13
N PHE A 210 3.15 11.10 -9.51
CA PHE A 210 4.60 11.28 -9.52
C PHE A 210 5.18 11.24 -10.94
N LYS A 211 4.69 10.31 -11.77
CA LYS A 211 5.11 10.19 -13.17
C LYS A 211 4.84 11.45 -13.99
N ARG A 212 3.67 12.09 -13.80
CA ARG A 212 3.36 13.39 -14.44
C ARG A 212 4.28 14.52 -13.99
N GLN A 213 4.90 14.38 -12.81
CA GLN A 213 5.89 15.33 -12.29
C GLN A 213 7.34 14.93 -12.64
N GLY A 214 7.52 13.96 -13.55
CA GLY A 214 8.82 13.50 -14.01
C GLY A 214 9.52 12.50 -13.08
N ILE A 215 8.82 11.96 -12.07
CA ILE A 215 9.39 11.04 -11.10
C ILE A 215 8.75 9.67 -11.25
N HIS A 216 9.55 8.67 -11.61
CA HIS A 216 9.10 7.31 -11.82
C HIS A 216 9.31 6.47 -10.54
N ILE A 217 8.23 6.26 -9.80
CA ILE A 217 8.17 5.39 -8.61
C ILE A 217 7.14 4.31 -8.87
N ASP A 218 7.54 3.06 -8.72
CA ASP A 218 6.62 1.94 -8.88
C ASP A 218 5.73 1.73 -7.64
N ARG A 219 4.60 1.04 -7.81
CA ARG A 219 3.64 0.76 -6.73
C ARG A 219 4.24 -0.07 -5.60
N ALA A 220 5.15 -0.99 -5.93
CA ALA A 220 5.79 -1.85 -4.94
C ALA A 220 6.70 -1.02 -4.02
N SER A 221 7.40 -0.02 -4.58
CA SER A 221 8.19 0.93 -3.80
C SER A 221 7.32 1.74 -2.85
N LEU A 222 6.19 2.29 -3.34
CA LEU A 222 5.24 3.04 -2.49
C LEU A 222 4.68 2.16 -1.37
N GLY A 223 4.31 0.91 -1.69
CA GLY A 223 3.84 -0.06 -0.69
C GLY A 223 4.91 -0.41 0.35
N ASN A 224 6.16 -0.62 -0.07
CA ASN A 224 7.27 -0.91 0.83
C ASN A 224 7.56 0.27 1.78
N TRP A 225 7.60 1.50 1.26
CA TRP A 225 7.81 2.70 2.08
C TRP A 225 6.68 2.90 3.08
N THR A 226 5.44 2.69 2.65
CA THR A 226 4.27 2.72 3.52
C THR A 226 4.39 1.68 4.65
N GLY A 227 4.73 0.43 4.33
CA GLY A 227 4.90 -0.62 5.32
C GLY A 227 5.97 -0.28 6.37
N ARG A 228 7.11 0.29 5.94
CA ARG A 228 8.16 0.77 6.86
C ARG A 228 7.68 1.94 7.71
N GLY A 229 6.97 2.91 7.13
CA GLY A 229 6.36 4.00 7.89
C GLY A 229 5.36 3.49 8.92
N CYS A 230 4.48 2.56 8.54
CA CYS A 230 3.51 1.95 9.45
C CYS A 230 4.18 1.18 10.60
N PHE A 231 5.33 0.53 10.36
CA PHE A 231 6.10 -0.10 11.44
C PHE A 231 6.49 0.89 12.54
N HIS A 232 6.95 2.09 12.17
CA HIS A 232 7.27 3.14 13.13
C HIS A 232 6.03 3.76 13.81
N LEU A 233 4.84 3.63 13.20
CA LEU A 233 3.57 4.05 13.80
C LEU A 233 2.96 2.98 14.73
N GLN A 234 3.48 1.76 14.71
CA GLN A 234 2.95 0.65 15.52
C GLN A 234 2.82 0.98 17.02
N PRO A 235 3.79 1.65 17.68
CA PRO A 235 3.65 2.01 19.10
C PRO A 235 2.44 2.89 19.39
N ILE A 236 2.04 3.76 18.45
CA ILE A 236 0.83 4.58 18.57
C ILE A 236 -0.41 3.68 18.52
N GLY A 237 -0.47 2.75 17.57
CA GLY A 237 -1.56 1.77 17.49
C GLY A 237 -1.66 0.89 18.74
N GLU A 238 -0.53 0.46 19.29
CA GLU A 238 -0.48 -0.29 20.54
C GLU A 238 -0.98 0.54 21.75
N HIS A 239 -0.61 1.82 21.81
CA HIS A 239 -1.10 2.73 22.84
C HIS A 239 -2.62 2.93 22.72
N MET A 240 -3.14 3.15 21.50
CA MET A 240 -4.57 3.21 21.24
C MET A 240 -5.28 1.92 21.66
N GLY A 241 -4.67 0.76 21.38
CA GLY A 241 -5.19 -0.55 21.81
C GLY A 241 -5.27 -0.71 23.32
N LYS A 242 -4.27 -0.25 24.05
CA LYS A 242 -4.28 -0.24 25.53
C LYS A 242 -5.40 0.64 26.08
N HIS A 243 -5.64 1.79 25.45
CA HIS A 243 -6.76 2.67 25.82
C HIS A 243 -8.09 2.01 25.55
N LEU A 244 -8.29 1.44 24.34
CA LEU A 244 -9.50 0.68 24.01
C LEU A 244 -9.73 -0.51 24.95
N ALA A 245 -8.68 -1.15 25.43
CA ALA A 245 -8.81 -2.29 26.34
C ALA A 245 -9.46 -1.94 27.68
N SER A 246 -9.47 -0.66 28.07
CA SER A 246 -10.12 -0.17 29.31
C SER A 246 -11.55 0.34 29.09
N ALA A 247 -12.01 0.45 27.84
CA ALA A 247 -13.34 0.97 27.54
C ALA A 247 -14.44 -0.04 27.90
N ASP A 248 -15.50 0.41 28.59
CA ASP A 248 -16.61 -0.44 29.02
C ASP A 248 -17.45 -0.97 27.85
N ARG A 249 -17.52 -0.17 26.78
CA ARG A 249 -18.30 -0.46 25.59
C ARG A 249 -17.43 -0.34 24.35
N LEU A 250 -17.55 -1.34 23.50
CA LEU A 250 -16.85 -1.40 22.21
C LEU A 250 -17.85 -1.59 21.07
N PHE A 251 -17.43 -1.12 19.91
CA PHE A 251 -18.06 -1.43 18.62
C PHE A 251 -17.13 -2.34 17.84
N MET A 252 -17.68 -3.36 17.20
CA MET A 252 -16.91 -4.26 16.34
C MET A 252 -17.69 -4.58 15.07
N ASP A 253 -16.98 -4.55 13.94
CA ASP A 253 -17.51 -4.89 12.63
C ASP A 253 -16.39 -5.41 11.76
N GLU A 254 -16.69 -6.21 10.74
CA GLU A 254 -15.69 -6.71 9.80
C GLU A 254 -16.08 -6.42 8.36
N THR A 255 -15.10 -5.95 7.59
CA THR A 255 -15.26 -5.71 6.17
C THR A 255 -14.31 -6.58 5.34
N THR A 256 -14.76 -6.98 4.17
CA THR A 256 -13.96 -7.82 3.28
C THR A 256 -12.83 -7.02 2.64
N ALA A 257 -11.67 -7.64 2.49
CA ALA A 257 -10.53 -7.08 1.78
C ALA A 257 -9.97 -8.11 0.80
N PRO A 258 -9.89 -7.80 -0.50
CA PRO A 258 -9.19 -8.65 -1.45
C PRO A 258 -7.68 -8.56 -1.21
N VAL A 259 -7.05 -9.70 -0.97
CA VAL A 259 -5.60 -9.80 -0.71
C VAL A 259 -4.94 -10.58 -1.83
N LEU A 260 -3.86 -10.03 -2.37
CA LEU A 260 -3.06 -10.74 -3.37
C LEU A 260 -2.52 -12.04 -2.78
N ASP A 261 -2.74 -13.15 -3.48
CA ASP A 261 -2.20 -14.47 -3.13
C ASP A 261 -1.15 -14.88 -4.18
N PRO A 262 0.14 -14.56 -3.94
CA PRO A 262 1.20 -14.88 -4.89
C PRO A 262 1.25 -16.37 -5.16
N GLY A 263 1.19 -16.78 -6.43
CA GLY A 263 1.20 -18.18 -6.85
C GLY A 263 -0.15 -18.74 -7.26
N ARG A 264 -1.28 -18.21 -6.78
CA ARG A 264 -2.61 -18.69 -7.15
C ARG A 264 -3.28 -17.92 -8.29
N ARG A 265 -2.68 -16.85 -8.78
CA ARG A 265 -3.23 -15.97 -9.82
C ARG A 265 -4.65 -15.41 -9.51
N GLN A 266 -5.04 -15.41 -8.24
CA GLN A 266 -6.32 -14.91 -7.75
C GLN A 266 -6.09 -14.15 -6.46
N THR A 267 -7.00 -13.21 -6.14
CA THR A 267 -7.04 -12.64 -4.80
C THR A 267 -7.77 -13.59 -3.87
N LYS A 268 -7.27 -13.72 -2.65
CA LYS A 268 -8.02 -14.37 -1.57
C LYS A 268 -8.81 -13.32 -0.79
N LYS A 269 -9.95 -13.73 -0.28
CA LYS A 269 -10.79 -12.90 0.57
C LYS A 269 -10.18 -12.88 1.98
N GLY A 270 -9.68 -11.71 2.39
CA GLY A 270 -9.34 -11.42 3.77
C GLY A 270 -10.38 -10.49 4.41
N TYR A 271 -10.16 -10.11 5.66
CA TYR A 271 -11.06 -9.24 6.41
C TYR A 271 -10.28 -8.24 7.23
N PHE A 272 -10.76 -7.00 7.26
CA PHE A 272 -10.39 -6.03 8.27
C PHE A 272 -11.47 -6.02 9.35
N TRP A 273 -11.03 -6.20 10.58
CA TRP A 273 -11.84 -6.11 11.77
C TRP A 273 -11.62 -4.75 12.42
N ALA A 274 -12.65 -3.94 12.46
CA ALA A 274 -12.65 -2.65 13.13
C ALA A 274 -13.06 -2.83 14.58
N ILE A 275 -12.27 -2.31 15.52
CA ILE A 275 -12.60 -2.25 16.94
C ILE A 275 -12.60 -0.77 17.32
N ALA A 276 -13.69 -0.28 17.84
CA ALA A 276 -13.86 1.14 18.12
C ALA A 276 -14.48 1.41 19.49
N SER A 277 -14.20 2.60 20.02
CA SER A 277 -14.90 3.21 21.15
C SER A 277 -15.24 4.65 20.80
N ASP A 278 -16.46 5.07 21.10
CA ASP A 278 -16.91 6.46 21.01
C ASP A 278 -17.99 6.70 22.05
N ASP A 279 -17.64 7.37 23.13
CA ASP A 279 -18.55 7.65 24.23
C ASP A 279 -19.16 9.06 24.19
N ARG A 280 -18.82 9.88 23.20
CA ARG A 280 -19.32 11.25 23.07
C ARG A 280 -20.84 11.32 23.02
N GLY A 281 -21.50 10.37 22.36
CA GLY A 281 -22.96 10.27 22.29
C GLY A 281 -23.63 9.96 23.63
N HIS A 282 -22.86 9.61 24.66
CA HIS A 282 -23.34 9.28 26.01
C HIS A 282 -22.73 10.18 27.10
N GLY A 283 -22.18 11.34 26.68
CA GLY A 283 -21.59 12.31 27.62
C GLY A 283 -20.18 11.94 28.10
N GLY A 284 -19.54 10.95 27.50
CA GLY A 284 -18.15 10.60 27.77
C GLY A 284 -17.18 11.66 27.23
N ALA A 285 -16.05 11.83 27.91
CA ALA A 285 -15.00 12.79 27.56
C ALA A 285 -13.86 12.17 26.71
N ASP A 286 -13.82 10.85 26.61
CA ASP A 286 -12.74 10.16 25.91
C ASP A 286 -12.81 10.38 24.39
N PRO A 287 -11.66 10.59 23.74
CA PRO A 287 -11.61 10.74 22.29
C PRO A 287 -12.02 9.44 21.60
N PRO A 288 -12.71 9.51 20.46
CA PRO A 288 -13.06 8.33 19.69
C PRO A 288 -11.79 7.64 19.16
N ILE A 289 -11.74 6.33 19.28
CA ILE A 289 -10.63 5.51 18.79
C ILE A 289 -11.18 4.42 17.88
N VAL A 290 -10.52 4.19 16.75
CA VAL A 290 -10.78 3.06 15.86
C VAL A 290 -9.45 2.36 15.55
N LEU A 291 -9.42 1.06 15.77
CA LEU A 291 -8.31 0.19 15.37
C LEU A 291 -8.78 -0.83 14.33
N PHE A 292 -7.93 -1.09 13.35
CA PHE A 292 -8.16 -2.13 12.37
C PHE A 292 -7.16 -3.28 12.55
N LYS A 293 -7.67 -4.50 12.56
CA LYS A 293 -6.87 -5.72 12.55
C LYS A 293 -7.21 -6.55 11.32
N TYR A 294 -6.19 -7.06 10.66
CA TYR A 294 -6.36 -7.95 9.52
C TYR A 294 -6.49 -9.39 9.98
N ALA A 295 -7.43 -10.13 9.37
CA ALA A 295 -7.53 -11.59 9.50
C ALA A 295 -7.72 -12.24 8.12
N PRO A 296 -7.18 -13.46 7.92
CA PRO A 296 -7.35 -14.17 6.66
C PRO A 296 -8.76 -14.73 6.47
N GLY A 297 -9.63 -14.61 7.45
CA GLY A 297 -11.00 -15.13 7.45
C GLY A 297 -11.94 -14.39 8.37
N ARG A 298 -13.21 -14.79 8.34
CA ARG A 298 -14.31 -14.23 9.14
C ARG A 298 -14.66 -15.12 10.35
N SER A 299 -13.76 -16.01 10.80
CA SER A 299 -14.07 -16.85 11.97
C SER A 299 -14.23 -16.01 13.24
N GLY A 300 -15.22 -16.33 14.07
CA GLY A 300 -15.38 -15.72 15.40
C GLY A 300 -14.18 -15.91 16.33
N SER A 301 -13.27 -16.87 16.01
CA SER A 301 -12.00 -17.02 16.73
C SER A 301 -11.10 -15.80 16.61
N PHE A 302 -11.17 -15.06 15.51
CA PHE A 302 -10.44 -13.81 15.37
C PHE A 302 -11.02 -12.70 16.24
N ALA A 303 -12.35 -12.63 16.39
CA ALA A 303 -12.97 -11.71 17.35
C ALA A 303 -12.51 -11.98 18.78
N GLU A 304 -12.47 -13.26 19.16
CA GLU A 304 -11.96 -13.69 20.47
C GLU A 304 -10.48 -13.29 20.67
N GLU A 305 -9.62 -13.62 19.71
CA GLU A 305 -8.21 -13.27 19.73
C GLU A 305 -8.00 -11.74 19.84
N PHE A 306 -8.74 -10.97 19.03
CA PHE A 306 -8.57 -9.54 18.95
C PHE A 306 -9.07 -8.80 20.19
N LEU A 307 -10.03 -9.37 20.92
CA LEU A 307 -10.56 -8.83 22.16
C LEU A 307 -9.87 -9.40 23.41
N THR A 308 -8.84 -10.22 23.26
CA THR A 308 -8.06 -10.74 24.38
C THR A 308 -7.43 -9.58 25.18
N GLY A 309 -7.64 -9.59 26.50
CA GLY A 309 -7.13 -8.55 27.42
C GLY A 309 -8.01 -7.28 27.51
N PHE A 310 -9.12 -7.22 26.79
CA PHE A 310 -10.09 -6.13 26.92
C PHE A 310 -10.97 -6.34 28.16
N ARG A 311 -11.22 -5.26 28.91
CA ARG A 311 -11.99 -5.28 30.18
C ARG A 311 -13.46 -4.94 29.97
N GLY A 312 -13.84 -4.38 28.83
CA GLY A 312 -15.21 -4.01 28.52
C GLY A 312 -16.19 -5.18 28.62
N ARG A 313 -17.45 -4.86 28.89
CA ARG A 313 -18.53 -5.85 29.02
C ARG A 313 -19.50 -5.81 27.85
N LEU A 314 -19.68 -4.64 27.23
CA LEU A 314 -20.63 -4.44 26.15
C LEU A 314 -19.90 -4.43 24.79
N LEU A 315 -20.38 -5.26 23.87
CA LEU A 315 -19.90 -5.28 22.50
C LEU A 315 -21.06 -5.03 21.54
N GLN A 316 -21.05 -3.88 20.86
CA GLN A 316 -22.01 -3.60 19.81
C GLN A 316 -21.47 -4.14 18.48
N CYS A 317 -22.18 -5.07 17.87
CA CYS A 317 -21.82 -5.71 16.61
C CYS A 317 -23.06 -5.90 15.72
N ASP A 318 -22.86 -6.47 14.53
CA ASP A 318 -23.96 -6.96 13.70
C ASP A 318 -24.49 -8.31 14.26
N GLY A 319 -25.49 -8.87 13.59
CA GLY A 319 -26.04 -10.18 13.97
C GLY A 319 -25.30 -11.35 13.30
N TYR A 320 -23.98 -11.31 13.19
CA TYR A 320 -23.17 -12.42 12.71
C TYR A 320 -22.92 -13.44 13.82
N ASP A 321 -23.27 -14.70 13.58
CA ASP A 321 -23.19 -15.79 14.56
C ASP A 321 -21.77 -16.02 15.12
N GLY A 322 -20.75 -15.55 14.40
CA GLY A 322 -19.35 -15.65 14.86
C GLY A 322 -19.08 -14.89 16.17
N TYR A 323 -19.90 -13.89 16.51
CA TYR A 323 -19.79 -13.16 17.77
C TYR A 323 -20.41 -13.91 18.96
N ASP A 324 -21.34 -14.85 18.75
CA ASP A 324 -22.05 -15.57 19.82
C ASP A 324 -21.08 -16.31 20.74
N ARG A 325 -19.96 -16.80 20.22
CA ARG A 325 -18.93 -17.45 21.02
C ARG A 325 -18.37 -16.57 22.14
N LEU A 326 -18.37 -15.24 21.97
CA LEU A 326 -17.87 -14.28 22.97
C LEU A 326 -18.73 -14.27 24.23
N THR A 327 -20.01 -14.65 24.12
CA THR A 327 -20.93 -14.75 25.25
C THR A 327 -20.67 -15.95 26.18
N HIS A 328 -19.80 -16.89 25.72
CA HIS A 328 -19.46 -18.10 26.46
C HIS A 328 -18.01 -18.11 26.98
N ILE A 329 -17.25 -17.07 26.68
CA ILE A 329 -15.84 -16.97 27.10
C ILE A 329 -15.74 -16.69 28.60
N GLN A 330 -14.90 -17.46 29.29
CA GLN A 330 -14.56 -17.19 30.69
C GLN A 330 -13.55 -16.05 30.78
N ARG A 331 -13.96 -14.94 31.39
CA ARG A 331 -13.15 -13.74 31.63
C ARG A 331 -13.34 -13.24 33.07
N PRO A 332 -12.35 -12.52 33.64
CA PRO A 332 -12.50 -11.93 34.97
C PRO A 332 -13.70 -10.97 35.07
N GLU A 333 -13.96 -10.23 34.00
CA GLU A 333 -15.06 -9.26 33.90
C GLU A 333 -16.41 -9.91 33.55
N GLY A 334 -16.43 -11.22 33.37
CA GLY A 334 -17.58 -11.99 32.87
C GLY A 334 -17.62 -12.07 31.32
N PRO A 335 -18.55 -12.85 30.78
CA PRO A 335 -18.72 -12.98 29.33
C PRO A 335 -19.14 -11.65 28.70
N TRP A 336 -18.90 -11.51 27.39
CA TRP A 336 -19.39 -10.36 26.64
C TRP A 336 -20.93 -10.34 26.57
N VAL A 337 -21.47 -9.14 26.70
CA VAL A 337 -22.89 -8.87 26.43
C VAL A 337 -22.95 -8.24 25.03
N LEU A 338 -23.54 -8.97 24.08
CA LEU A 338 -23.71 -8.49 22.72
C LEU A 338 -24.89 -7.52 22.61
N VAL A 339 -24.64 -6.39 21.95
CA VAL A 339 -25.68 -5.40 21.63
C VAL A 339 -25.73 -5.29 20.10
N HIS A 340 -26.90 -5.60 19.53
CA HIS A 340 -27.00 -5.60 18.06
C HIS A 340 -27.22 -4.20 17.51
N CYS A 341 -26.50 -3.91 16.42
CA CYS A 341 -26.54 -2.61 15.74
C CYS A 341 -27.89 -2.40 15.03
N TRP A 342 -28.61 -1.35 15.41
CA TRP A 342 -29.87 -0.97 14.81
C TRP A 342 -29.78 -0.65 13.31
N SER A 343 -28.67 -0.13 12.84
CA SER A 343 -28.44 0.13 11.42
C SER A 343 -28.44 -1.15 10.60
N HIS A 344 -27.81 -2.22 11.12
CA HIS A 344 -27.83 -3.54 10.48
C HIS A 344 -29.21 -4.18 10.52
N LEU A 345 -29.91 -4.07 11.63
CA LEU A 345 -31.27 -4.56 11.74
C LEU A 345 -32.23 -3.84 10.75
N ARG A 346 -32.17 -2.49 10.72
CA ARG A 346 -32.96 -1.67 9.77
C ARG A 346 -32.66 -2.08 8.30
N ARG A 347 -31.41 -2.35 7.95
CA ARG A 347 -31.05 -2.79 6.60
C ARG A 347 -31.73 -4.11 6.22
N ARG A 348 -31.86 -5.06 7.17
CA ARG A 348 -32.58 -6.32 6.95
C ARG A 348 -34.07 -6.08 6.66
N PHE A 349 -34.73 -5.21 7.40
CA PHE A 349 -36.13 -4.83 7.14
C PHE A 349 -36.30 -4.15 5.78
N VAL A 350 -35.44 -3.20 5.44
CA VAL A 350 -35.50 -2.51 4.13
C VAL A 350 -35.30 -3.50 2.98
N LYS A 351 -34.35 -4.44 3.11
CA LYS A 351 -34.14 -5.48 2.12
C LYS A 351 -35.40 -6.38 1.96
N GLN A 352 -36.03 -6.77 3.04
CA GLN A 352 -37.25 -7.59 3.03
C GLN A 352 -38.42 -6.84 2.35
N MET A 353 -38.61 -5.57 2.70
CA MET A 353 -39.64 -4.73 2.07
C MET A 353 -39.45 -4.58 0.55
N ARG A 354 -38.21 -4.55 0.08
CA ARG A 354 -37.92 -4.48 -1.36
C ARG A 354 -38.22 -5.79 -2.06
N ASN A 355 -37.87 -6.91 -1.45
CA ASN A 355 -38.13 -8.24 -2.00
C ASN A 355 -39.64 -8.57 -2.07
N THR A 356 -40.46 -8.00 -1.19
CA THR A 356 -41.91 -8.18 -1.18
C THR A 356 -42.67 -7.23 -2.11
N LYS A 357 -42.00 -6.19 -2.63
CA LYS A 357 -42.56 -5.25 -3.63
C LYS A 357 -42.29 -5.64 -5.09
N SER A 358 -41.62 -6.74 -5.35
CA SER A 358 -41.51 -7.30 -6.68
C SER A 358 -42.80 -8.06 -7.00
N PRO A 359 -43.51 -7.76 -8.12
CA PRO A 359 -44.76 -8.45 -8.48
C PRO A 359 -44.51 -9.90 -8.79
#